data_bd4fb18d3ed95b265a39bcd21296d363
#
_entry.id   bd4fb18d3ed95b265a39bcd21296d363
#
_cell.length_a   1.000
_cell.length_b   1.000
_cell.length_c   1.000
_cell.angle_alpha   90.00
_cell.angle_beta   90.00
_cell.angle_gamma   90.00
#
_symmetry.space_group_name_H-M   'P 1'
#
loop_
_entity.id
_entity.type
_entity.pdbx_description
1 polymer ?
#
loop_
_entity_poly.entity_id
_entity_poly.type
_entity_poly.pdbx_seq_one_letter_code
_entity_poly.pdbx_strand_id
1 'polypeptide(L)'
;MFYDLSDAMNYSVKKIVEQGGQCIGEDGECAYSDFEGKHCAIGWLLDHYDEQMMESTLDLDPLISEFYERIPKTITQNVTAFKLLMEFHDSKSLIDRQICFDNLREDYGDVVDFQDPHWDAWLKMGTVGQTQKI
;
A
#
# COMPACT_ATOMS: atom_id res chain seq x y z
N MET A 1 3.35 14.33 6.85
CA MET A 1 1.95 14.72 6.67
C MET A 1 1.57 14.75 5.20
N PHE A 2 0.39 14.28 4.89
CA PHE A 2 -0.03 14.13 3.50
C PHE A 2 -1.15 15.11 3.23
N TYR A 3 -0.94 15.97 2.24
CA TYR A 3 -1.92 17.01 1.92
C TYR A 3 -2.90 16.56 0.85
N ASP A 4 -2.47 15.71 -0.07
CA ASP A 4 -3.36 15.24 -1.13
C ASP A 4 -3.08 13.78 -1.46
N LEU A 5 -3.92 13.23 -2.33
CA LEU A 5 -3.87 11.83 -2.71
C LEU A 5 -2.57 11.47 -3.41
N SER A 6 -2.08 12.35 -4.29
CA SER A 6 -0.85 12.09 -5.03
C SER A 6 0.35 11.98 -4.08
N ASP A 7 0.46 12.92 -3.14
CA ASP A 7 1.56 12.90 -2.18
C ASP A 7 1.53 11.63 -1.33
N ALA A 8 0.35 11.25 -0.86
CA ALA A 8 0.22 10.08 0.00
C ALA A 8 0.57 8.80 -0.77
N MET A 9 0.04 8.63 -1.96
CA MET A 9 0.30 7.43 -2.75
C MET A 9 1.77 7.32 -3.16
N ASN A 10 2.35 8.42 -3.60
CA ASN A 10 3.76 8.41 -4.02
C ASN A 10 4.68 8.13 -2.83
N TYR A 11 4.35 8.68 -1.66
CA TYR A 11 5.11 8.38 -0.45
C TYR A 11 5.04 6.90 -0.11
N SER A 12 3.83 6.32 -0.18
CA SER A 12 3.62 4.91 0.14
C SER A 12 4.44 4.02 -0.78
N VAL A 13 4.37 4.24 -2.09
CA VAL A 13 5.10 3.44 -3.06
C VAL A 13 6.61 3.60 -2.89
N LYS A 14 7.07 4.82 -2.62
CA LYS A 14 8.49 5.06 -2.35
C LYS A 14 8.95 4.22 -1.16
N LYS A 15 8.17 4.19 -0.08
CA LYS A 15 8.54 3.44 1.12
C LYS A 15 8.53 1.92 0.87
N ILE A 16 7.59 1.43 0.08
CA ILE A 16 7.55 0.01 -0.29
C ILE A 16 8.82 -0.36 -1.06
N VAL A 17 9.24 0.48 -2.01
CA VAL A 17 10.46 0.24 -2.78
C VAL A 17 11.68 0.29 -1.86
N GLU A 18 11.74 1.27 -0.96
CA GLU A 18 12.88 1.42 -0.05
C GLU A 18 13.01 0.25 0.92
N GLN A 19 11.90 -0.32 1.35
CA GLN A 19 11.95 -1.46 2.28
C GLN A 19 12.23 -2.79 1.58
N GLY A 20 12.20 -2.81 0.26
CA GLY A 20 12.54 -3.99 -0.52
C GLY A 20 11.36 -4.83 -0.98
N GLY A 21 10.14 -4.35 -0.83
CA GLY A 21 8.98 -5.05 -1.35
C GLY A 21 7.82 -5.15 -0.38
N GLN A 22 6.94 -6.08 -0.66
CA GLN A 22 5.70 -6.27 0.09
C GLN A 22 5.92 -6.61 1.56
N CYS A 23 4.98 -6.20 2.41
CA CYS A 23 4.93 -6.62 3.81
C CYS A 23 3.91 -7.75 3.93
N ILE A 24 4.40 -8.96 4.16
CA ILE A 24 3.56 -10.15 4.29
C ILE A 24 3.79 -10.75 5.66
N GLY A 25 2.70 -11.03 6.38
CA GLY A 25 2.80 -11.62 7.71
C GLY A 25 3.19 -13.08 7.66
N GLU A 26 3.41 -13.66 8.84
CA GLU A 26 3.87 -15.05 8.97
C GLU A 26 2.91 -16.06 8.35
N ASP A 27 1.63 -15.75 8.34
CA ASP A 27 0.61 -16.63 7.78
C ASP A 27 0.42 -16.42 6.28
N GLY A 28 1.26 -15.62 5.64
CA GLY A 28 1.13 -15.33 4.22
C GLY A 28 0.13 -14.24 3.91
N GLU A 29 -0.50 -13.66 4.92
CA GLU A 29 -1.45 -12.59 4.74
C GLU A 29 -0.76 -11.23 4.82
N CYS A 30 -1.34 -10.23 4.17
CA CYS A 30 -0.79 -8.89 4.26
C CYS A 30 -1.04 -8.30 5.65
N ALA A 31 -0.04 -7.63 6.20
CA ALA A 31 -0.12 -6.99 7.50
C ALA A 31 0.21 -5.51 7.36
N TYR A 32 -0.32 -4.69 8.27
CA TYR A 32 0.03 -3.26 8.27
C TYR A 32 1.47 -3.04 8.73
N SER A 33 1.99 -3.96 9.51
CA SER A 33 3.37 -3.93 9.97
C SER A 33 3.84 -5.35 10.25
N ASP A 34 5.13 -5.62 10.08
CA ASP A 34 5.70 -6.91 10.47
C ASP A 34 6.76 -6.70 11.55
N PHE A 35 7.38 -7.79 12.01
CA PHE A 35 8.37 -7.70 13.07
C PHE A 35 9.70 -7.12 12.61
N GLU A 36 9.90 -6.97 11.31
CA GLU A 36 11.16 -6.47 10.75
C GLU A 36 11.09 -4.99 10.38
N GLY A 37 9.99 -4.33 10.71
CA GLY A 37 9.84 -2.91 10.42
C GLY A 37 9.27 -2.60 9.05
N LYS A 38 8.85 -3.61 8.30
CA LYS A 38 8.17 -3.37 7.03
C LYS A 38 6.71 -3.06 7.27
N HIS A 39 6.14 -2.24 6.39
CA HIS A 39 4.72 -1.90 6.44
C HIS A 39 4.10 -2.10 5.07
N CYS A 40 2.81 -2.35 5.02
CA CYS A 40 2.09 -2.41 3.75
C CYS A 40 1.84 -0.99 3.24
N ALA A 41 1.21 -0.88 2.08
CA ALA A 41 0.98 0.43 1.47
C ALA A 41 0.20 1.38 2.37
N ILE A 42 -0.78 0.87 3.10
CA ILE A 42 -1.54 1.69 4.04
C ILE A 42 -0.75 1.90 5.33
N GLY A 43 -0.03 0.88 5.79
CA GLY A 43 0.72 0.96 7.03
C GLY A 43 1.73 2.11 7.05
N TRP A 44 2.35 2.41 5.91
CA TRP A 44 3.29 3.53 5.84
C TRP A 44 2.62 4.89 6.03
N LEU A 45 1.30 4.95 5.86
CA LEU A 45 0.53 6.19 5.98
C LEU A 45 -0.12 6.33 7.36
N LEU A 46 -0.06 5.30 8.19
CA LEU A 46 -0.64 5.32 9.52
C LEU A 46 0.40 5.74 10.56
N ASP A 47 -0.06 6.06 11.76
CA ASP A 47 0.82 6.39 12.87
C ASP A 47 1.53 5.11 13.35
N HIS A 48 2.82 5.03 13.14
CA HIS A 48 3.61 3.85 13.49
C HIS A 48 3.67 3.58 14.99
N TYR A 49 3.30 4.56 15.80
CA TYR A 49 3.28 4.38 17.25
C TYR A 49 1.91 3.91 17.75
N ASP A 50 0.93 3.77 16.86
CA ASP A 50 -0.38 3.25 17.24
C ASP A 50 -0.34 1.73 17.08
N GLU A 51 0.06 1.04 18.15
CA GLU A 51 0.24 -0.40 18.10
C GLU A 51 -1.06 -1.15 17.81
N GLN A 52 -2.19 -0.64 18.27
CA GLN A 52 -3.47 -1.26 18.00
C GLN A 52 -3.76 -1.33 16.50
N MET A 53 -3.51 -0.22 15.81
CA MET A 53 -3.71 -0.17 14.37
C MET A 53 -2.68 -1.02 13.63
N MET A 54 -1.41 -0.91 14.03
CA MET A 54 -0.32 -1.60 13.36
C MET A 54 -0.46 -3.12 13.45
N GLU A 55 -1.02 -3.63 14.56
CA GLU A 55 -1.19 -5.05 14.75
C GLU A 55 -2.53 -5.57 14.23
N SER A 56 -3.38 -4.69 13.71
CA SER A 56 -4.68 -5.08 13.21
C SER A 56 -4.57 -5.96 11.96
N THR A 57 -5.46 -6.94 11.87
CA THR A 57 -5.60 -7.75 10.66
C THR A 57 -6.86 -7.37 9.89
N LEU A 58 -7.51 -6.27 10.26
CA LEU A 58 -8.74 -5.84 9.61
C LEU A 58 -8.47 -5.33 8.19
N ASP A 59 -9.42 -5.56 7.30
CA ASP A 59 -9.40 -4.92 6.01
C ASP A 59 -9.63 -3.42 6.18
N LEU A 60 -9.45 -2.65 5.11
CA LEU A 60 -9.47 -1.21 5.19
C LEU A 60 -10.80 -0.64 5.71
N ASP A 61 -11.94 -1.12 5.22
CA ASP A 61 -13.23 -0.60 5.68
C ASP A 61 -13.46 -0.82 7.18
N PRO A 62 -13.29 -2.03 7.71
CA PRO A 62 -13.40 -2.22 9.17
C PRO A 62 -12.34 -1.45 9.95
N LEU A 63 -11.13 -1.33 9.42
CA LEU A 63 -10.08 -0.56 10.09
C LEU A 63 -10.49 0.90 10.23
N ILE A 64 -11.01 1.49 9.17
CA ILE A 64 -11.49 2.86 9.20
C ILE A 64 -12.64 3.01 10.20
N SER A 65 -13.56 2.05 10.20
CA SER A 65 -14.71 2.09 11.09
C SER A 65 -14.28 2.09 12.56
N GLU A 66 -13.28 1.28 12.89
CA GLU A 66 -12.82 1.16 14.28
C GLU A 66 -11.92 2.31 14.71
N PHE A 67 -11.06 2.81 13.81
CA PHE A 67 -10.03 3.78 14.16
C PHE A 67 -10.19 5.11 13.43
N TYR A 68 -11.39 5.46 13.04
CA TYR A 68 -11.64 6.59 12.14
C TYR A 68 -10.87 7.86 12.49
N GLU A 69 -10.86 8.24 13.76
CA GLU A 69 -10.25 9.50 14.16
C GLU A 69 -8.72 9.44 14.22
N ARG A 70 -8.15 8.24 14.11
CA ARG A 70 -6.71 8.06 14.12
C ARG A 70 -6.13 7.89 12.72
N ILE A 71 -6.98 7.82 11.71
CA ILE A 71 -6.55 7.58 10.33
C ILE A 71 -6.50 8.91 9.57
N PRO A 72 -5.43 9.17 8.81
CA PRO A 72 -5.35 10.43 8.05
C PRO A 72 -6.56 10.63 7.15
N LYS A 73 -7.03 11.87 7.07
CA LYS A 73 -8.21 12.19 6.27
C LYS A 73 -8.00 11.92 4.80
N THR A 74 -6.77 12.01 4.32
CA THR A 74 -6.48 11.66 2.94
C THR A 74 -6.96 10.25 2.63
N ILE A 75 -6.82 9.32 3.58
CA ILE A 75 -7.29 7.95 3.39
C ILE A 75 -8.80 7.86 3.51
N THR A 76 -9.38 8.44 4.57
CA THR A 76 -10.82 8.31 4.80
C THR A 76 -11.64 9.01 3.73
N GLN A 77 -11.08 10.02 3.08
CA GLN A 77 -11.75 10.74 2.01
C GLN A 77 -11.51 10.12 0.62
N ASN A 78 -10.65 9.10 0.53
CA ASN A 78 -10.29 8.48 -0.75
C ASN A 78 -10.22 6.97 -0.61
N VAL A 79 -11.18 6.37 0.06
CA VAL A 79 -11.14 4.94 0.42
C VAL A 79 -10.98 4.03 -0.80
N THR A 80 -11.73 4.32 -1.87
CA THR A 80 -11.67 3.49 -3.08
C THR A 80 -10.26 3.49 -3.68
N ALA A 81 -9.62 4.67 -3.71
CA ALA A 81 -8.27 4.78 -4.23
C ALA A 81 -7.29 3.93 -3.42
N PHE A 82 -7.42 3.96 -2.09
CA PHE A 82 -6.51 3.20 -1.24
C PHE A 82 -6.81 1.70 -1.24
N LYS A 83 -8.05 1.30 -1.50
CA LYS A 83 -8.36 -0.11 -1.73
C LYS A 83 -7.66 -0.61 -2.99
N LEU A 84 -7.65 0.20 -4.05
CA LEU A 84 -6.93 -0.15 -5.27
C LEU A 84 -5.42 -0.21 -5.03
N LEU A 85 -4.90 0.72 -4.22
CA LEU A 85 -3.48 0.70 -3.88
C LEU A 85 -3.13 -0.56 -3.09
N MET A 86 -4.00 -1.01 -2.19
CA MET A 86 -3.78 -2.25 -1.46
C MET A 86 -3.81 -3.46 -2.38
N GLU A 87 -4.71 -3.49 -3.35
CA GLU A 87 -4.71 -4.58 -4.35
C GLU A 87 -3.41 -4.60 -5.12
N PHE A 88 -2.90 -3.42 -5.48
CA PHE A 88 -1.61 -3.29 -6.15
C PHE A 88 -0.50 -3.85 -5.26
N HIS A 89 -0.50 -3.49 -3.98
CA HIS A 89 0.49 -3.98 -3.01
C HIS A 89 0.40 -5.49 -2.84
N ASP A 90 -0.83 -6.03 -2.76
CA ASP A 90 -1.03 -7.43 -2.45
C ASP A 90 -0.90 -8.35 -3.65
N SER A 91 -0.60 -7.79 -4.82
CA SER A 91 -0.48 -8.58 -6.06
C SER A 91 0.47 -9.75 -5.90
N LYS A 92 0.05 -10.91 -6.38
CA LYS A 92 0.83 -12.14 -6.25
C LYS A 92 1.70 -12.43 -7.46
N SER A 93 1.54 -11.66 -8.53
CA SER A 93 2.35 -11.81 -9.73
C SER A 93 2.60 -10.46 -10.37
N LEU A 94 3.58 -10.39 -11.25
CA LEU A 94 3.86 -9.14 -11.97
C LEU A 94 2.74 -8.77 -12.93
N ILE A 95 2.05 -9.77 -13.48
CA ILE A 95 0.91 -9.53 -14.36
C ILE A 95 -0.23 -8.89 -13.57
N ASP A 96 -0.55 -9.44 -12.41
CA ASP A 96 -1.61 -8.88 -11.55
C ASP A 96 -1.26 -7.47 -11.10
N ARG A 97 0.01 -7.25 -10.80
CA ARG A 97 0.47 -5.93 -10.37
C ARG A 97 0.27 -4.90 -11.48
N GLN A 98 0.59 -5.29 -12.72
CA GLN A 98 0.41 -4.40 -13.86
C GLN A 98 -1.07 -4.07 -14.08
N ILE A 99 -1.94 -5.07 -13.94
CA ILE A 99 -3.38 -4.85 -14.07
C ILE A 99 -3.87 -3.87 -13.00
N CYS A 100 -3.44 -4.04 -11.76
CA CYS A 100 -3.81 -3.13 -10.68
C CYS A 100 -3.31 -1.71 -10.94
N PHE A 101 -2.09 -1.59 -11.45
CA PHE A 101 -1.53 -0.29 -11.79
C PHE A 101 -2.33 0.39 -12.90
N ASP A 102 -2.70 -0.37 -13.93
CA ASP A 102 -3.49 0.17 -15.04
C ASP A 102 -4.85 0.65 -14.54
N ASN A 103 -5.47 -0.07 -13.60
CA ASN A 103 -6.74 0.35 -13.01
C ASN A 103 -6.59 1.65 -12.22
N LEU A 104 -5.51 1.77 -11.46
CA LEU A 104 -5.23 3.00 -10.72
C LEU A 104 -5.06 4.18 -11.67
N ARG A 105 -4.28 4.00 -12.73
CA ARG A 105 -4.05 5.06 -13.71
C ARG A 105 -5.33 5.47 -14.41
N GLU A 106 -6.18 4.51 -14.74
CA GLU A 106 -7.42 4.79 -15.42
C GLU A 106 -8.33 5.66 -14.55
N ASP A 107 -8.42 5.32 -13.26
CA ASP A 107 -9.36 5.98 -12.37
C ASP A 107 -8.80 7.27 -11.75
N TYR A 108 -7.50 7.36 -11.56
CA TYR A 108 -6.90 8.46 -10.80
C TYR A 108 -5.75 9.15 -11.52
N GLY A 109 -5.57 8.90 -12.81
CA GLY A 109 -4.47 9.48 -13.58
C GLY A 109 -4.48 11.00 -13.65
N ASP A 110 -5.64 11.61 -13.40
CA ASP A 110 -5.75 13.07 -13.44
C ASP A 110 -5.33 13.70 -12.10
N VAL A 111 -5.28 12.94 -11.03
CA VAL A 111 -5.03 13.50 -9.69
C VAL A 111 -3.80 12.92 -9.01
N VAL A 112 -3.24 11.82 -9.50
CA VAL A 112 -2.03 11.22 -8.94
C VAL A 112 -0.92 11.24 -9.97
N ASP A 113 0.27 11.65 -9.55
CA ASP A 113 1.43 11.68 -10.45
C ASP A 113 2.05 10.29 -10.54
N PHE A 114 1.61 9.50 -11.50
CA PHE A 114 2.14 8.16 -11.73
C PHE A 114 3.46 8.16 -12.49
N GLN A 115 4.00 9.33 -12.82
CA GLN A 115 5.31 9.41 -13.46
C GLN A 115 6.44 9.39 -12.45
N ASP A 116 6.13 9.47 -11.16
CA ASP A 116 7.14 9.30 -10.11
C ASP A 116 7.86 7.95 -10.35
N PRO A 117 9.18 7.93 -10.38
CA PRO A 117 9.91 6.71 -10.76
C PRO A 117 9.72 5.53 -9.81
N HIS A 118 9.23 5.75 -8.61
CA HIS A 118 9.01 4.64 -7.68
C HIS A 118 7.90 3.70 -8.14
N TRP A 119 6.92 4.20 -8.92
CA TRP A 119 5.89 3.33 -9.49
C TRP A 119 6.50 2.31 -10.43
N ASP A 120 7.38 2.76 -11.32
CA ASP A 120 8.04 1.87 -12.27
C ASP A 120 8.95 0.88 -11.54
N ALA A 121 9.68 1.35 -10.53
CA ALA A 121 10.52 0.49 -9.72
C ALA A 121 9.70 -0.59 -9.03
N TRP A 122 8.54 -0.23 -8.45
CA TRP A 122 7.66 -1.19 -7.80
C TRP A 122 7.12 -2.22 -8.80
N LEU A 123 6.74 -1.78 -10.00
CA LEU A 123 6.22 -2.68 -11.02
C LEU A 123 7.21 -3.77 -11.40
N LYS A 124 8.50 -3.50 -11.27
CA LYS A 124 9.56 -4.44 -11.67
C LYS A 124 10.07 -5.29 -10.53
N MET A 125 9.65 -5.04 -9.29
CA MET A 125 10.12 -5.83 -8.15
C MET A 125 9.45 -7.19 -8.13
N GLY A 126 10.15 -8.19 -7.62
CA GLY A 126 9.55 -9.51 -7.41
C GLY A 126 8.47 -9.47 -6.35
N THR A 127 7.60 -10.46 -6.33
CA THR A 127 6.56 -10.57 -5.33
C THR A 127 6.97 -11.61 -4.29
N VAL A 128 6.51 -11.40 -3.05
CA VAL A 128 6.73 -12.39 -1.99
C VAL A 128 5.98 -13.66 -2.35
N GLY A 129 6.63 -14.79 -2.21
CA GLY A 129 6.03 -16.07 -2.55
C GLY A 129 6.16 -16.45 -4.00
N GLN A 130 6.56 -15.55 -4.88
CA GLN A 130 6.83 -15.87 -6.26
C GLN A 130 8.25 -16.42 -6.34
N THR A 131 8.39 -17.62 -6.87
CA THR A 131 9.72 -18.22 -6.98
C THR A 131 10.53 -17.45 -7.97
N GLN A 132 11.66 -17.09 -7.52
CA GLN A 132 12.46 -16.36 -8.35
C GLN A 132 13.16 -17.20 -9.26
N LYS A 133 12.98 -17.75 -9.76
CA LYS A 133 13.65 -18.46 -10.52
C LYS A 133 14.14 -18.08 -11.35
N ILE A 134 14.53 -17.95 -11.33
CA ILE A 134 15.07 -17.70 -12.03
C ILE A 134 15.34 -18.22 -12.80
#